data_3e959a80c4dd03ebf4a25c9e7fab9f0d
#
_entry.id   3e959a80c4dd03ebf4a25c9e7fab9f0d
#
_cell.length_a   1.000
_cell.length_b   1.000
_cell.length_c   1.000
_cell.angle_alpha   90.00
_cell.angle_beta   90.00
_cell.angle_gamma   90.00
#
_symmetry.space_group_name_H-M   'P 1'
#
loop_
_entity.id
_entity.type
_entity.pdbx_description
1 polymer ?
#
loop_
_entity_poly.entity_id
_entity_poly.type
_entity_poly.pdbx_seq_one_letter_code
_entity_poly.pdbx_strand_id
1 'polypeptide(L)'
;MPALVPGLCAAQSWDLQSLMGEMAAVPASRVRFVETRHLALLTRPLELKGSLTYERPHRLTKHVESPFDELLSVDGEALSLINRTKGEQRTVSLREQPALGALVESVRATLAGDRGQLERHYRVKFAGAREAWQLQLAPRAAPLRAHVESIALSGAGARLQRIEVLESGGDSSVMSILHDGK
;
A
#
# COMPACT_ATOMS: atom_id res chain seq x y z
N MET A 1 -3.51 19.15 55.53
CA MET A 1 -4.08 18.16 54.62
C MET A 1 -3.88 18.64 53.20
N PRO A 2 -2.88 18.15 52.44
CA PRO A 2 -2.77 18.50 51.01
C PRO A 2 -3.70 17.58 50.23
N ALA A 3 -4.55 18.19 49.40
CA ALA A 3 -5.43 17.50 48.48
C ALA A 3 -4.61 16.90 47.33
N LEU A 4 -4.68 15.58 47.15
CA LEU A 4 -4.16 14.90 45.99
C LEU A 4 -5.05 15.27 44.79
N VAL A 5 -4.49 15.97 43.79
CA VAL A 5 -5.11 16.16 42.47
C VAL A 5 -4.80 14.90 41.69
N PRO A 6 -5.81 14.13 41.26
CA PRO A 6 -5.54 13.02 40.34
C PRO A 6 -5.08 13.59 39.01
N GLY A 7 -3.84 13.27 38.60
CA GLY A 7 -3.34 13.58 37.27
C GLY A 7 -4.22 12.90 36.23
N LEU A 8 -4.85 13.70 35.37
CA LEU A 8 -5.47 13.17 34.13
C LEU A 8 -4.36 12.53 33.31
N CYS A 9 -4.35 11.20 33.29
CA CYS A 9 -3.59 10.46 32.31
C CYS A 9 -4.26 10.73 30.97
N ALA A 10 -3.71 11.66 30.18
CA ALA A 10 -4.14 11.87 28.81
C ALA A 10 -3.86 10.55 28.08
N ALA A 11 -4.92 9.83 27.72
CA ALA A 11 -4.82 8.67 26.84
C ALA A 11 -4.16 9.17 25.56
N GLN A 12 -2.92 8.73 25.29
CA GLN A 12 -2.25 9.06 24.04
C GLN A 12 -3.13 8.56 22.89
N SER A 13 -3.67 9.50 22.12
CA SER A 13 -4.44 9.15 20.92
C SER A 13 -3.50 8.42 19.97
N TRP A 14 -3.93 7.24 19.52
CA TRP A 14 -3.20 6.50 18.51
C TRP A 14 -3.21 7.29 17.19
N ASP A 15 -2.04 7.55 16.65
CA ASP A 15 -1.82 8.48 15.54
C ASP A 15 -0.95 7.86 14.44
N LEU A 16 -0.60 8.65 13.43
CA LEU A 16 0.27 8.22 12.34
C LEU A 16 1.63 7.71 12.84
N GLN A 17 2.19 8.32 13.90
CA GLN A 17 3.47 7.88 14.45
C GLN A 17 3.35 6.51 15.10
N SER A 18 2.26 6.27 15.82
CA SER A 18 1.94 4.97 16.42
C SER A 18 1.76 3.88 15.37
N LEU A 19 1.03 4.19 14.28
CA LEU A 19 0.89 3.28 13.13
C LEU A 19 2.25 2.94 12.53
N MET A 20 3.08 3.94 12.24
CA MET A 20 4.40 3.72 11.63
C MET A 20 5.32 2.88 12.55
N GLY A 21 5.24 3.08 13.86
CA GLY A 21 5.97 2.28 14.83
C GLY A 21 5.56 0.79 14.82
N GLU A 22 4.25 0.51 14.77
CA GLU A 22 3.75 -0.87 14.68
C GLU A 22 4.13 -1.53 13.35
N MET A 23 4.01 -0.82 12.23
CA MET A 23 4.42 -1.30 10.91
C MET A 23 5.92 -1.61 10.86
N ALA A 24 6.74 -0.74 11.43
CA ALA A 24 8.20 -0.92 11.49
C ALA A 24 8.62 -2.19 12.24
N ALA A 25 7.81 -2.71 13.13
CA ALA A 25 8.11 -3.92 13.89
C ALA A 25 7.87 -5.23 13.08
N VAL A 26 7.22 -5.15 11.90
CA VAL A 26 6.93 -6.33 11.06
C VAL A 26 8.05 -6.53 10.04
N PRO A 27 8.89 -7.59 10.16
CA PRO A 27 10.03 -7.79 9.26
C PRO A 27 9.62 -8.31 7.89
N ALA A 28 8.58 -9.12 7.83
CA ALA A 28 8.06 -9.69 6.58
C ALA A 28 6.59 -10.06 6.73
N SER A 29 5.88 -10.08 5.61
CA SER A 29 4.50 -10.55 5.55
C SER A 29 4.21 -11.24 4.22
N ARG A 30 3.35 -12.26 4.27
CA ARG A 30 2.78 -12.91 3.09
C ARG A 30 1.29 -13.06 3.30
N VAL A 31 0.52 -12.55 2.35
CA VAL A 31 -0.94 -12.48 2.43
C VAL A 31 -1.56 -12.82 1.08
N ARG A 32 -2.83 -13.24 1.09
CA ARG A 32 -3.64 -13.37 -0.12
C ARG A 32 -4.33 -12.05 -0.43
N PHE A 33 -4.71 -11.84 -1.70
CA PHE A 33 -5.52 -10.69 -2.09
C PHE A 33 -6.57 -11.04 -3.14
N VAL A 34 -7.61 -10.21 -3.17
CA VAL A 34 -8.53 -10.06 -4.29
C VAL A 34 -8.49 -8.59 -4.71
N GLU A 35 -8.27 -8.32 -5.98
CA GLU A 35 -8.21 -6.97 -6.53
C GLU A 35 -9.24 -6.83 -7.64
N THR A 36 -10.03 -5.77 -7.58
CA THR A 36 -10.97 -5.38 -8.64
C THR A 36 -10.43 -4.12 -9.32
N ARG A 37 -10.24 -4.18 -10.64
CA ARG A 37 -9.82 -3.05 -11.46
C ARG A 37 -10.94 -2.58 -12.36
N HIS A 38 -11.22 -1.30 -12.32
CA HIS A 38 -12.09 -0.60 -13.26
C HIS A 38 -11.19 0.14 -14.25
N LEU A 39 -11.14 -0.35 -15.48
CA LEU A 39 -10.33 0.23 -16.55
C LEU A 39 -11.28 0.83 -17.59
N ALA A 40 -11.06 2.08 -17.99
CA ALA A 40 -11.91 2.80 -18.95
C ALA A 40 -12.06 2.05 -20.30
N LEU A 41 -11.07 1.24 -20.66
CA LEU A 41 -11.08 0.42 -21.87
C LEU A 41 -11.90 -0.88 -21.75
N LEU A 42 -12.32 -1.25 -20.54
CA LEU A 42 -13.06 -2.51 -20.32
C LEU A 42 -14.52 -2.22 -19.96
N THR A 43 -15.43 -3.00 -20.55
CA THR A 43 -16.87 -2.92 -20.24
C THR A 43 -17.25 -3.57 -18.91
N ARG A 44 -16.36 -4.36 -18.32
CA ARG A 44 -16.55 -5.03 -17.03
C ARG A 44 -15.28 -4.93 -16.19
N PRO A 45 -15.42 -4.85 -14.87
CA PRO A 45 -14.26 -4.87 -13.99
C PRO A 45 -13.43 -6.15 -14.19
N LEU A 46 -12.11 -6.02 -14.04
CA LEU A 46 -11.17 -7.13 -14.04
C LEU A 46 -10.91 -7.55 -12.60
N GLU A 47 -11.22 -8.80 -12.25
CA GLU A 47 -10.90 -9.38 -10.95
C GLU A 47 -9.60 -10.16 -11.02
N LEU A 48 -8.67 -9.85 -10.12
CA LEU A 48 -7.38 -10.51 -9.95
C LEU A 48 -7.32 -11.16 -8.57
N LYS A 49 -6.74 -12.36 -8.49
CA LYS A 49 -6.49 -13.06 -7.23
C LYS A 49 -5.04 -13.53 -7.15
N GLY A 50 -4.48 -13.52 -5.96
CA GLY A 50 -3.10 -13.95 -5.81
C GLY A 50 -2.55 -13.73 -4.42
N SER A 51 -1.23 -13.55 -4.34
CA SER A 51 -0.50 -13.32 -3.11
C SER A 51 0.36 -12.06 -3.19
N LEU A 52 0.52 -11.39 -2.06
CA LEU A 52 1.40 -10.26 -1.85
C LEU A 52 2.41 -10.63 -0.77
N THR A 53 3.69 -10.45 -1.06
CA THR A 53 4.79 -10.72 -0.13
C THR A 53 5.60 -9.44 0.05
N TYR A 54 5.87 -9.09 1.30
CA TYR A 54 6.76 -8.00 1.68
C TYR A 54 7.90 -8.54 2.52
N GLU A 55 9.12 -8.12 2.23
CA GLU A 55 10.33 -8.40 3.00
C GLU A 55 11.13 -7.11 3.17
N ARG A 56 11.42 -6.77 4.41
CA ARG A 56 12.22 -5.58 4.71
C ARG A 56 13.61 -5.66 4.08
N PRO A 57 14.21 -4.53 3.72
CA PRO A 57 13.63 -3.19 3.84
C PRO A 57 12.77 -2.77 2.63
N HIS A 58 12.89 -3.42 1.46
CA HIS A 58 12.34 -2.85 0.23
C HIS A 58 11.89 -3.87 -0.82
N ARG A 59 11.81 -5.16 -0.50
CA ARG A 59 11.32 -6.16 -1.45
C ARG A 59 9.80 -6.31 -1.34
N LEU A 60 9.14 -6.14 -2.48
CA LEU A 60 7.70 -6.35 -2.61
C LEU A 60 7.44 -7.24 -3.81
N THR A 61 6.67 -8.31 -3.62
CA THR A 61 6.32 -9.24 -4.69
C THR A 61 4.81 -9.40 -4.73
N LYS A 62 4.21 -9.17 -5.89
CA LYS A 62 2.81 -9.44 -6.20
C LYS A 62 2.74 -10.57 -7.20
N HIS A 63 2.15 -11.69 -6.83
CA HIS A 63 1.87 -12.82 -7.71
C HIS A 63 0.37 -12.87 -7.99
N VAL A 64 -0.02 -12.52 -9.20
CA VAL A 64 -1.37 -12.74 -9.74
C VAL A 64 -1.44 -14.19 -10.20
N GLU A 65 -2.36 -14.96 -9.67
CA GLU A 65 -2.54 -16.38 -9.95
C GLU A 65 -3.77 -16.62 -10.84
N SER A 66 -4.70 -15.67 -10.87
CA SER A 66 -5.92 -15.71 -11.67
C SER A 66 -6.33 -14.28 -12.08
N PRO A 67 -6.81 -14.07 -13.33
CA PRO A 67 -7.07 -15.05 -14.40
C PRO A 67 -5.84 -15.43 -15.22
N PHE A 68 -4.69 -14.82 -14.98
CA PHE A 68 -3.42 -15.10 -15.64
C PHE A 68 -2.32 -15.25 -14.60
N ASP A 69 -1.24 -15.94 -14.94
CA ASP A 69 -0.08 -16.11 -14.04
C ASP A 69 0.95 -14.99 -14.32
N GLU A 70 0.96 -13.98 -13.45
CA GLU A 70 1.88 -12.84 -13.54
C GLU A 70 2.59 -12.62 -12.22
N LEU A 71 3.92 -12.52 -12.28
CA LEU A 71 4.75 -12.17 -11.14
C LEU A 71 5.36 -10.79 -11.35
N LEU A 72 5.06 -9.89 -10.42
CA LEU A 72 5.65 -8.57 -10.33
C LEU A 72 6.50 -8.53 -9.07
N SER A 73 7.79 -8.32 -9.22
CA SER A 73 8.74 -8.28 -8.11
C SER A 73 9.55 -7.00 -8.14
N VAL A 74 9.57 -6.29 -7.02
CA VAL A 74 10.32 -5.05 -6.85
C VAL A 74 11.40 -5.28 -5.80
N ASP A 75 12.64 -4.93 -6.16
CA ASP A 75 13.77 -4.86 -5.24
C ASP A 75 14.52 -3.54 -5.49
N GLY A 76 14.49 -2.65 -4.49
CA GLY A 76 14.96 -1.28 -4.71
C GLY A 76 14.15 -0.57 -5.82
N GLU A 77 14.82 -0.10 -6.85
CA GLU A 77 14.22 0.54 -8.04
C GLU A 77 13.97 -0.43 -9.19
N ALA A 78 14.47 -1.66 -9.10
CA ALA A 78 14.30 -2.66 -10.15
C ALA A 78 12.93 -3.33 -10.04
N LEU A 79 12.18 -3.28 -11.14
CA LEU A 79 10.90 -3.96 -11.30
C LEU A 79 11.06 -5.09 -12.31
N SER A 80 10.88 -6.33 -11.86
CA SER A 80 10.81 -7.51 -12.70
C SER A 80 9.35 -7.88 -12.94
N LEU A 81 8.99 -8.06 -14.20
CA LEU A 81 7.67 -8.47 -14.67
C LEU A 81 7.83 -9.79 -15.41
N ILE A 82 7.16 -10.83 -14.94
CA ILE A 82 7.13 -12.15 -15.55
C ILE A 82 5.68 -12.51 -15.82
N ASN A 83 5.30 -12.61 -17.08
CA ASN A 83 4.00 -13.13 -17.50
C ASN A 83 4.18 -14.57 -17.97
N ARG A 84 3.87 -15.52 -17.10
CA ARG A 84 4.03 -16.95 -17.39
C ARG A 84 2.98 -17.46 -18.39
N THR A 85 1.82 -16.81 -18.42
CA THR A 85 0.77 -17.15 -19.40
C THR A 85 1.22 -16.87 -20.84
N LYS A 86 2.00 -15.80 -21.03
CA LYS A 86 2.54 -15.42 -22.36
C LYS A 86 3.98 -15.84 -22.60
N GLY A 87 4.69 -16.31 -21.57
CA GLY A 87 6.12 -16.62 -21.64
C GLY A 87 7.01 -15.38 -21.77
N GLU A 88 6.54 -14.22 -21.30
CA GLU A 88 7.24 -12.95 -21.39
C GLU A 88 7.93 -12.59 -20.06
N GLN A 89 9.15 -12.07 -20.15
CA GLN A 89 9.86 -11.52 -19.01
C GLN A 89 10.54 -10.22 -19.40
N ARG A 90 10.44 -9.21 -18.52
CA ARG A 90 11.15 -7.95 -18.66
C ARG A 90 11.53 -7.37 -17.30
N THR A 91 12.62 -6.61 -17.28
CA THR A 91 13.01 -5.80 -16.14
C THR A 91 13.04 -4.34 -16.57
N VAL A 92 12.41 -3.49 -15.78
CA VAL A 92 12.33 -2.04 -16.00
C VAL A 92 12.63 -1.29 -14.71
N SER A 93 12.95 -0.01 -14.81
CA SER A 93 13.05 0.86 -13.64
C SER A 93 11.64 1.32 -13.20
N LEU A 94 11.38 1.39 -11.89
CA LEU A 94 10.17 2.03 -11.36
C LEU A 94 10.02 3.48 -11.81
N ARG A 95 11.14 4.17 -12.13
CA ARG A 95 11.13 5.53 -12.65
C ARG A 95 10.47 5.64 -14.02
N GLU A 96 10.52 4.57 -14.81
CA GLU A 96 9.87 4.47 -16.13
C GLU A 96 8.37 4.15 -16.03
N GLN A 97 7.88 3.84 -14.83
CA GLN A 97 6.50 3.45 -14.55
C GLN A 97 5.91 4.30 -13.40
N PRO A 98 5.62 5.61 -13.62
CA PRO A 98 5.33 6.54 -12.54
C PRO A 98 4.14 6.14 -11.66
N ALA A 99 3.03 5.67 -12.24
CA ALA A 99 1.85 5.25 -11.48
C ALA A 99 2.15 4.02 -10.61
N LEU A 100 2.80 3.01 -11.19
CA LEU A 100 3.19 1.80 -10.47
C LEU A 100 4.26 2.10 -9.41
N GLY A 101 5.24 2.94 -9.74
CA GLY A 101 6.26 3.41 -8.81
C GLY A 101 5.64 4.10 -7.59
N ALA A 102 4.66 4.97 -7.81
CA ALA A 102 3.93 5.65 -6.74
C ALA A 102 3.23 4.66 -5.81
N LEU A 103 2.49 3.70 -6.40
CA LEU A 103 1.80 2.68 -5.61
C LEU A 103 2.80 1.85 -4.79
N VAL A 104 3.83 1.33 -5.45
CA VAL A 104 4.86 0.51 -4.78
C VAL A 104 5.52 1.27 -3.64
N GLU A 105 5.94 2.52 -3.86
CA GLU A 105 6.59 3.34 -2.81
C GLU A 105 5.64 3.66 -1.66
N SER A 106 4.36 3.93 -1.92
CA SER A 106 3.38 4.19 -0.86
C SER A 106 3.16 2.96 0.04
N VAL A 107 3.04 1.78 -0.57
CA VAL A 107 2.88 0.51 0.15
C VAL A 107 4.15 0.17 0.91
N ARG A 108 5.31 0.26 0.27
CA ARG A 108 6.61 -0.04 0.91
C ARG A 108 6.89 0.87 2.10
N ALA A 109 6.73 2.19 1.93
CA ALA A 109 6.96 3.15 3.00
C ALA A 109 6.01 2.93 4.18
N THR A 110 4.74 2.57 3.90
CA THR A 110 3.77 2.22 4.95
C THR A 110 4.19 0.96 5.69
N LEU A 111 4.49 -0.14 4.98
CA LEU A 111 4.89 -1.41 5.58
C LEU A 111 6.25 -1.33 6.29
N ALA A 112 7.14 -0.46 5.82
CA ALA A 112 8.42 -0.18 6.49
C ALA A 112 8.28 0.72 7.72
N GLY A 113 7.13 1.39 7.90
CA GLY A 113 6.94 2.41 8.92
C GLY A 113 7.73 3.69 8.65
N ASP A 114 8.06 3.97 7.38
CA ASP A 114 8.86 5.12 6.97
C ASP A 114 7.97 6.33 6.67
N ARG A 115 7.58 7.02 7.74
CA ARG A 115 6.80 8.26 7.66
C ARG A 115 7.48 9.32 6.78
N GLY A 116 8.82 9.43 6.87
CA GLY A 116 9.58 10.43 6.13
C GLY A 116 9.45 10.26 4.62
N GLN A 117 9.51 9.01 4.13
CA GLN A 117 9.29 8.70 2.72
C GLN A 117 7.86 8.99 2.28
N LEU A 118 6.86 8.63 3.09
CA LEU A 118 5.45 8.96 2.77
C LEU A 118 5.26 10.47 2.64
N GLU A 119 5.67 11.25 3.63
CA GLU A 119 5.46 12.70 3.66
C GLU A 119 6.31 13.46 2.63
N ARG A 120 7.41 12.88 2.16
CA ARG A 120 8.22 13.43 1.06
C ARG A 120 7.47 13.43 -0.27
N HIS A 121 6.77 12.35 -0.56
CA HIS A 121 6.11 12.15 -1.86
C HIS A 121 4.62 12.48 -1.85
N TYR A 122 3.98 12.42 -0.66
CA TYR A 122 2.53 12.58 -0.51
C TYR A 122 2.16 13.61 0.55
N ARG A 123 1.01 14.24 0.37
CA ARG A 123 0.25 14.81 1.47
C ARG A 123 -0.49 13.68 2.14
N VAL A 124 -0.15 13.42 3.39
CA VAL A 124 -0.69 12.31 4.17
C VAL A 124 -1.80 12.83 5.07
N LYS A 125 -2.98 12.21 4.99
CA LYS A 125 -4.05 12.38 5.97
C LYS A 125 -4.25 11.06 6.68
N PHE A 126 -4.18 11.08 7.99
CA PHE A 126 -4.45 9.94 8.86
C PHE A 126 -5.82 10.13 9.51
N ALA A 127 -6.60 9.06 9.61
CA ALA A 127 -7.86 9.00 10.35
C ALA A 127 -8.06 7.63 11.00
N GLY A 128 -8.84 7.60 12.07
CA GLY A 128 -9.23 6.37 12.75
C GLY A 128 -8.45 6.09 14.02
N ALA A 129 -8.45 4.84 14.44
CA ALA A 129 -7.83 4.31 15.64
C ALA A 129 -7.07 3.01 15.30
N ARG A 130 -6.44 2.40 16.31
CA ARG A 130 -5.65 1.17 16.11
C ARG A 130 -6.44 0.03 15.47
N GLU A 131 -7.70 -0.10 15.80
CA GLU A 131 -8.60 -1.15 15.34
C GLU A 131 -9.10 -0.93 13.90
N ALA A 132 -9.11 0.33 13.45
CA ALA A 132 -9.53 0.71 12.10
C ALA A 132 -8.90 2.07 11.72
N TRP A 133 -7.82 2.03 10.97
CA TRP A 133 -7.12 3.22 10.51
C TRP A 133 -7.21 3.38 8.99
N GLN A 134 -7.08 4.61 8.54
CA GLN A 134 -7.01 4.98 7.14
C GLN A 134 -5.92 6.03 6.90
N LEU A 135 -5.13 5.82 5.84
CA LEU A 135 -4.23 6.79 5.25
C LEU A 135 -4.76 7.21 3.89
N GLN A 136 -4.91 8.51 3.67
CA GLN A 136 -5.13 9.07 2.36
C GLN A 136 -3.87 9.79 1.89
N LEU A 137 -3.39 9.41 0.72
CA LEU A 137 -2.15 9.87 0.14
C LEU A 137 -2.45 10.61 -1.17
N ALA A 138 -2.21 11.92 -1.19
CA ALA A 138 -2.33 12.73 -2.39
C ALA A 138 -0.92 13.11 -2.89
N PRO A 139 -0.53 12.78 -4.12
CA PRO A 139 0.80 13.06 -4.64
C PRO A 139 1.15 14.55 -4.59
N ARG A 140 2.40 14.88 -4.19
CA ARG A 140 2.88 16.27 -4.13
C ARG A 140 3.40 16.76 -5.48
N ALA A 141 4.18 15.92 -6.17
CA ALA A 141 4.86 16.29 -7.40
C ALA A 141 3.92 16.27 -8.61
N ALA A 142 4.02 17.28 -9.48
CA ALA A 142 3.21 17.38 -10.69
C ALA A 142 3.34 16.17 -11.63
N PRO A 143 4.54 15.62 -11.89
CA PRO A 143 4.67 14.43 -12.73
C PRO A 143 3.88 13.23 -12.20
N LEU A 144 3.85 13.06 -10.87
CA LEU A 144 3.11 11.96 -10.26
C LEU A 144 1.59 12.18 -10.31
N ARG A 145 1.14 13.45 -10.10
CA ARG A 145 -0.27 13.82 -10.22
C ARG A 145 -0.85 13.63 -11.62
N ALA A 146 0.00 13.61 -12.65
CA ALA A 146 -0.44 13.32 -14.01
C ALA A 146 -0.90 11.85 -14.18
N HIS A 147 -0.52 10.96 -13.27
CA HIS A 147 -0.83 9.53 -13.34
C HIS A 147 -1.70 9.03 -12.19
N VAL A 148 -1.51 9.58 -10.98
CA VAL A 148 -2.20 9.14 -9.77
C VAL A 148 -2.88 10.34 -9.12
N GLU A 149 -4.20 10.23 -8.93
CA GLU A 149 -4.99 11.22 -8.21
C GLU A 149 -4.88 11.01 -6.69
N SER A 150 -5.11 9.76 -6.25
CA SER A 150 -5.02 9.42 -4.84
C SER A 150 -4.73 7.93 -4.61
N ILE A 151 -4.15 7.64 -3.45
CA ILE A 151 -4.01 6.29 -2.92
C ILE A 151 -4.60 6.28 -1.51
N ALA A 152 -5.45 5.31 -1.20
CA ALA A 152 -5.94 5.09 0.14
C ALA A 152 -5.48 3.72 0.65
N LEU A 153 -4.95 3.70 1.87
CA LEU A 153 -4.52 2.49 2.57
C LEU A 153 -5.31 2.40 3.87
N SER A 154 -5.82 1.23 4.21
CA SER A 154 -6.53 1.04 5.47
C SER A 154 -6.25 -0.33 6.08
N GLY A 155 -6.45 -0.43 7.40
CA GLY A 155 -6.15 -1.65 8.13
C GLY A 155 -6.44 -1.58 9.62
N ALA A 156 -5.88 -2.52 10.37
CA ALA A 156 -5.98 -2.62 11.82
C ALA A 156 -4.64 -3.02 12.43
N GLY A 157 -4.14 -2.30 13.44
CA GLY A 157 -2.80 -2.49 13.97
C GLY A 157 -1.77 -2.45 12.85
N ALA A 158 -0.83 -3.38 12.83
CA ALA A 158 0.18 -3.52 11.77
C ALA A 158 -0.31 -4.31 10.54
N ARG A 159 -1.61 -4.54 10.39
CA ARG A 159 -2.18 -5.30 9.27
C ARG A 159 -2.83 -4.37 8.25
N LEU A 160 -2.21 -4.26 7.08
CA LEU A 160 -2.81 -3.62 5.91
C LEU A 160 -3.92 -4.54 5.38
N GLN A 161 -5.14 -4.00 5.22
CA GLN A 161 -6.32 -4.77 4.80
C GLN A 161 -6.85 -4.35 3.44
N ARG A 162 -6.61 -3.10 3.02
CA ARG A 162 -7.15 -2.57 1.79
C ARG A 162 -6.22 -1.53 1.18
N ILE A 163 -6.10 -1.59 -0.13
CA ILE A 163 -5.39 -0.61 -0.97
C ILE A 163 -6.36 -0.16 -2.04
N GLU A 164 -6.55 1.14 -2.18
CA GLU A 164 -7.35 1.75 -3.24
C GLU A 164 -6.49 2.75 -4.00
N VAL A 165 -6.56 2.70 -5.32
CA VAL A 165 -5.85 3.63 -6.21
C VAL A 165 -6.86 4.26 -7.15
N LEU A 166 -6.81 5.57 -7.25
CA LEU A 166 -7.51 6.33 -8.27
C LEU A 166 -6.46 6.97 -9.19
N GLU A 167 -6.50 6.61 -10.46
CA GLU A 167 -5.62 7.18 -11.47
C GLU A 167 -6.25 8.41 -12.11
N SER A 168 -5.42 9.36 -12.54
CA SER A 168 -5.88 10.63 -13.12
C SER A 168 -6.64 10.46 -14.44
N GLY A 169 -6.52 9.30 -15.09
CA GLY A 169 -7.28 8.90 -16.29
C GLY A 169 -8.67 8.33 -16.00
N GLY A 170 -9.07 8.22 -14.71
CA GLY A 170 -10.33 7.63 -14.29
C GLY A 170 -10.28 6.12 -14.05
N ASP A 171 -9.18 5.46 -14.35
CA ASP A 171 -8.96 4.07 -13.96
C ASP A 171 -8.83 3.96 -12.44
N SER A 172 -9.32 2.86 -11.89
CA SER A 172 -9.21 2.63 -10.44
C SER A 172 -9.02 1.17 -10.10
N SER A 173 -8.41 0.94 -8.95
CA SER A 173 -8.28 -0.41 -8.39
C SER A 173 -8.56 -0.43 -6.90
N VAL A 174 -9.14 -1.54 -6.46
CA VAL A 174 -9.41 -1.83 -5.06
C VAL A 174 -8.90 -3.23 -4.76
N MET A 175 -7.87 -3.32 -3.93
CA MET A 175 -7.30 -4.58 -3.46
C MET A 175 -7.72 -4.82 -2.01
N SER A 176 -8.40 -5.92 -1.76
CA SER A 176 -8.69 -6.43 -0.42
C SER A 176 -7.65 -7.47 -0.06
N ILE A 177 -6.99 -7.28 1.08
CA ILE A 177 -5.94 -8.16 1.60
C ILE A 177 -6.56 -9.11 2.61
N LEU A 178 -6.39 -10.40 2.36
CA LEU A 178 -6.95 -11.47 3.17
C LEU A 178 -5.85 -11.98 4.11
N HIS A 179 -6.05 -11.78 5.40
CA HIS A 179 -5.19 -12.35 6.42
C HIS A 179 -5.80 -13.68 6.87
N ASP A 180 -4.98 -14.74 6.88
CA ASP A 180 -5.41 -16.02 7.45
C ASP A 180 -5.83 -15.78 8.89
N GLY A 181 -7.09 -16.12 9.22
CA GLY A 181 -7.61 -15.96 10.55
C GLY A 181 -6.85 -16.84 11.53
N LYS A 182 -6.26 -16.23 12.57
CA LYS A 182 -5.93 -16.88 13.83
C LYS A 182 -7.02 -16.60 14.83
#